data_40ecbf9884cc7dc47a104f88edb32661
#
_entry.id   40ecbf9884cc7dc47a104f88edb32661
#
_cell.length_a   1.000
_cell.length_b   1.000
_cell.length_c   1.000
_cell.angle_alpha   90.00
_cell.angle_beta   90.00
_cell.angle_gamma   90.00
#
_symmetry.space_group_name_H-M   'P 1'
#
loop_
_entity.id
_entity.type
_entity.pdbx_description
1 polymer ?
#
loop_
_entity_poly.entity_id
_entity_poly.type
_entity_poly.pdbx_seq_one_letter_code
_entity_poly.pdbx_strand_id
1 'polypeptide(L)'
;ENLAQTWYVFWILPLIFIGLNLFMIPKYEGTLYTGRILQGYIVISLMLLVILMLFYTMFLMMANSLNKNARLQQENHFLSLQQARYENLCSAIEEARQARHDIRHHFLQLSSLAEKGDLEKIKEYLSNANSKIPDYNLHFCENQAADSVISHYAALAKRENIPFQANAALPAHISIDQIDMCLVLSNLLENALEASLKAKPFNRRIHAEVYLHHKHLLLIQVENTFEGKIQEKNHIFQSSKRPGNGVGIQSVRHIAEKNGGDSSFTYENGVFTAKIMLRIQKTAVSHP
;
A
#
# COMPACT_ATOMS: atom_id res chain seq x y z
N GLU A 1 0.33 21.47 -8.93
CA GLU A 1 -0.62 22.50 -8.40
C GLU A 1 0.10 23.64 -7.68
N ASN A 2 1.16 23.38 -6.93
CA ASN A 2 1.88 24.45 -6.18
C ASN A 2 2.65 25.44 -7.08
N LEU A 3 3.04 25.06 -8.27
CA LEU A 3 3.73 25.97 -9.22
C LEU A 3 2.79 27.04 -9.80
N ALA A 4 1.49 26.74 -9.93
CA ALA A 4 0.51 27.73 -10.41
C ALA A 4 0.27 28.85 -9.39
N GLN A 5 0.32 28.54 -8.08
CA GLN A 5 0.15 29.56 -7.02
C GLN A 5 1.36 30.48 -6.87
N THR A 6 2.57 30.03 -7.20
CA THR A 6 3.77 30.88 -7.15
C THR A 6 3.92 31.79 -8.37
N TRP A 7 3.20 31.50 -9.47
CA TRP A 7 3.21 32.31 -10.68
C TRP A 7 2.72 33.74 -10.47
N TYR A 8 1.74 33.98 -9.58
CA TYR A 8 1.24 35.30 -9.26
C TYR A 8 2.30 36.18 -8.59
N VAL A 9 3.14 35.63 -7.73
CA VAL A 9 4.22 36.37 -7.05
C VAL A 9 5.25 36.85 -8.05
N PHE A 10 5.42 36.15 -9.17
CA PHE A 10 6.36 36.47 -10.22
C PHE A 10 6.01 37.82 -10.93
N TRP A 11 4.72 38.11 -11.07
CA TRP A 11 4.24 39.34 -11.75
C TRP A 11 3.98 40.50 -10.79
N ILE A 12 3.72 40.25 -9.52
CA ILE A 12 3.42 41.30 -8.53
C ILE A 12 4.64 42.22 -8.31
N LEU A 13 5.84 41.67 -8.20
CA LEU A 13 7.05 42.47 -7.94
C LEU A 13 7.43 43.43 -9.06
N PRO A 14 7.45 43.03 -10.36
CA PRO A 14 7.61 43.98 -11.46
C PRO A 14 6.53 45.06 -11.52
N LEU A 15 5.26 44.69 -11.22
CA LEU A 15 4.15 45.63 -11.16
C LEU A 15 4.34 46.67 -10.05
N ILE A 16 4.75 46.28 -8.87
CA ILE A 16 5.07 47.20 -7.76
C ILE A 16 6.25 48.07 -8.15
N PHE A 17 7.28 47.55 -8.80
CA PHE A 17 8.45 48.32 -9.26
C PHE A 17 8.02 49.41 -10.29
N ILE A 18 7.21 49.06 -11.27
CA ILE A 18 6.68 50.00 -12.26
C ILE A 18 5.81 51.04 -11.58
N GLY A 19 4.91 50.65 -10.68
CA GLY A 19 4.04 51.55 -9.92
C GLY A 19 4.83 52.55 -9.06
N LEU A 20 5.87 52.07 -8.35
CA LEU A 20 6.78 52.97 -7.59
C LEU A 20 7.53 53.95 -8.48
N ASN A 21 8.05 53.49 -9.61
CA ASN A 21 8.72 54.40 -10.55
C ASN A 21 7.77 55.45 -11.16
N LEU A 22 6.53 55.07 -11.52
CA LEU A 22 5.51 56.00 -11.99
C LEU A 22 5.10 56.99 -10.90
N PHE A 23 4.99 56.57 -9.64
CA PHE A 23 4.67 57.43 -8.51
C PHE A 23 5.79 58.45 -8.21
N MET A 24 7.04 58.07 -8.42
CA MET A 24 8.22 58.91 -8.20
C MET A 24 8.43 59.97 -9.26
N ILE A 25 7.73 59.88 -10.42
CA ILE A 25 7.81 60.93 -11.46
C ILE A 25 7.18 62.21 -10.93
N PRO A 26 7.95 63.32 -10.84
CA PRO A 26 7.40 64.59 -10.34
C PRO A 26 6.29 65.12 -11.25
N LYS A 27 5.19 65.57 -10.63
CA LYS A 27 4.03 66.13 -11.35
C LYS A 27 4.31 67.44 -12.05
N TYR A 28 5.44 68.11 -11.74
CA TYR A 28 5.79 69.42 -12.32
C TYR A 28 7.11 69.29 -13.09
N GLU A 29 7.06 69.57 -14.39
CA GLU A 29 8.22 69.41 -15.28
C GLU A 29 9.43 70.26 -14.85
N GLY A 30 9.22 71.42 -14.22
CA GLY A 30 10.28 72.34 -13.76
C GLY A 30 11.12 71.76 -12.61
N THR A 31 10.63 70.77 -11.83
CA THR A 31 11.35 70.17 -10.69
C THR A 31 12.23 69.01 -11.07
N LEU A 32 11.97 68.37 -12.22
CA LEU A 32 12.72 67.20 -12.68
C LEU A 32 14.16 67.55 -13.08
N TYR A 33 14.38 68.76 -13.54
CA TYR A 33 15.67 69.25 -14.09
C TYR A 33 16.57 69.91 -13.07
N THR A 34 16.15 70.07 -11.82
CA THR A 34 17.06 70.51 -10.77
C THR A 34 18.02 69.34 -10.42
N GLY A 35 19.31 69.46 -10.80
CA GLY A 35 20.30 68.41 -10.92
C GLY A 35 20.41 67.40 -9.77
N ARG A 36 20.12 67.79 -8.52
CA ARG A 36 20.14 66.86 -7.37
C ARG A 36 18.93 65.93 -7.27
N ILE A 37 17.74 66.36 -7.72
CA ILE A 37 16.52 65.56 -7.65
C ILE A 37 16.58 64.46 -8.70
N LEU A 38 17.00 64.79 -9.95
CA LEU A 38 17.20 63.83 -11.01
C LEU A 38 18.24 62.75 -10.63
N GLN A 39 19.38 63.15 -10.06
CA GLN A 39 20.40 62.21 -9.60
C GLN A 39 19.86 61.26 -8.53
N GLY A 40 19.13 61.79 -7.52
CA GLY A 40 18.48 61.00 -6.51
C GLY A 40 17.49 59.97 -7.08
N TYR A 41 16.64 60.37 -8.03
CA TYR A 41 15.69 59.47 -8.70
C TYR A 41 16.42 58.37 -9.44
N ILE A 42 17.46 58.65 -10.20
CA ILE A 42 18.24 57.67 -10.94
C ILE A 42 18.87 56.62 -9.98
N VAL A 43 19.49 57.12 -8.89
CA VAL A 43 20.13 56.24 -7.92
C VAL A 43 19.13 55.30 -7.23
N ILE A 44 17.97 55.84 -6.82
CA ILE A 44 16.91 55.03 -6.18
C ILE A 44 16.35 54.02 -7.15
N SER A 45 16.09 54.40 -8.40
CA SER A 45 15.56 53.49 -9.43
C SER A 45 16.55 52.37 -9.75
N LEU A 46 17.84 52.68 -9.84
CA LEU A 46 18.92 51.72 -10.06
C LEU A 46 19.07 50.72 -8.87
N MET A 47 18.98 51.25 -7.64
CA MET A 47 19.01 50.43 -6.43
C MET A 47 17.82 49.49 -6.36
N LEU A 48 16.62 49.92 -6.67
CA LEU A 48 15.42 49.09 -6.73
C LEU A 48 15.54 47.99 -7.81
N LEU A 49 16.14 48.33 -8.97
CA LEU A 49 16.37 47.37 -10.05
C LEU A 49 17.36 46.27 -9.61
N VAL A 50 18.42 46.63 -8.90
CA VAL A 50 19.39 45.62 -8.33
C VAL A 50 18.69 44.72 -7.32
N ILE A 51 17.86 45.30 -6.44
CA ILE A 51 17.10 44.51 -5.45
C ILE A 51 16.15 43.53 -6.16
N LEU A 52 15.45 43.97 -7.21
CA LEU A 52 14.59 43.10 -8.00
C LEU A 52 15.38 41.99 -8.64
N MET A 53 16.55 42.23 -9.20
CA MET A 53 17.41 41.26 -9.83
C MET A 53 17.91 40.21 -8.81
N LEU A 54 18.31 40.65 -7.61
CA LEU A 54 18.71 39.77 -6.52
C LEU A 54 17.54 38.86 -6.06
N PHE A 55 16.35 39.42 -5.96
CA PHE A 55 15.16 38.65 -5.62
C PHE A 55 14.85 37.56 -6.66
N TYR A 56 14.94 37.90 -7.93
CA TYR A 56 14.74 36.92 -9.02
C TYR A 56 15.78 35.79 -8.98
N THR A 57 17.03 36.12 -8.79
CA THR A 57 18.08 35.07 -8.71
C THR A 57 17.86 34.17 -7.51
N MET A 58 17.51 34.72 -6.35
CA MET A 58 17.18 33.94 -5.15
C MET A 58 15.95 33.03 -5.38
N PHE A 59 14.91 33.56 -6.03
CA PHE A 59 13.71 32.78 -6.35
C PHE A 59 14.02 31.60 -7.29
N LEU A 60 14.82 31.84 -8.35
CA LEU A 60 15.25 30.77 -9.26
C LEU A 60 16.08 29.69 -8.55
N MET A 61 17.01 30.11 -7.67
CA MET A 61 17.79 29.18 -6.87
C MET A 61 16.90 28.34 -5.95
N MET A 62 15.90 28.95 -5.32
CA MET A 62 14.95 28.28 -4.45
C MET A 62 14.09 27.28 -5.24
N ALA A 63 13.55 27.69 -6.40
CA ALA A 63 12.75 26.84 -7.27
C ALA A 63 13.55 25.62 -7.75
N ASN A 64 14.80 25.82 -8.19
CA ASN A 64 15.69 24.74 -8.58
C ASN A 64 16.03 23.80 -7.41
N SER A 65 16.24 24.33 -6.22
CA SER A 65 16.49 23.54 -5.01
C SER A 65 15.29 22.67 -4.64
N LEU A 66 14.06 23.23 -4.69
CA LEU A 66 12.84 22.50 -4.42
C LEU A 66 12.62 21.36 -5.43
N ASN A 67 12.80 21.64 -6.73
CA ASN A 67 12.71 20.61 -7.77
C ASN A 67 13.75 19.50 -7.59
N LYS A 68 14.99 19.86 -7.25
CA LYS A 68 16.05 18.89 -6.97
C LYS A 68 15.71 18.02 -5.76
N ASN A 69 15.23 18.63 -4.68
CA ASN A 69 14.84 17.90 -3.47
C ASN A 69 13.65 16.96 -3.74
N ALA A 70 12.64 17.40 -4.49
CA ALA A 70 11.51 16.54 -4.88
C ALA A 70 11.97 15.33 -5.70
N ARG A 71 12.89 15.55 -6.67
CA ARG A 71 13.46 14.47 -7.47
C ARG A 71 14.28 13.49 -6.61
N LEU A 72 15.12 13.99 -5.70
CA LEU A 72 15.88 13.15 -4.79
C LEU A 72 14.97 12.34 -3.85
N GLN A 73 13.88 12.91 -3.37
CA GLN A 73 12.90 12.18 -2.58
C GLN A 73 12.23 11.05 -3.37
N GLN A 74 11.86 11.29 -4.64
CA GLN A 74 11.31 10.23 -5.50
C GLN A 74 12.33 9.12 -5.75
N GLU A 75 13.58 9.47 -6.02
CA GLU A 75 14.67 8.51 -6.24
C GLU A 75 14.95 7.67 -4.98
N ASN A 76 15.03 8.31 -3.81
CA ASN A 76 15.19 7.60 -2.54
C ASN A 76 13.99 6.68 -2.23
N HIS A 77 12.77 7.13 -2.51
CA HIS A 77 11.58 6.28 -2.35
C HIS A 77 11.62 5.07 -3.29
N PHE A 78 12.01 5.27 -4.55
CA PHE A 78 12.17 4.18 -5.50
C PHE A 78 13.24 3.16 -5.05
N LEU A 79 14.39 3.65 -4.58
CA LEU A 79 15.46 2.79 -4.06
C LEU A 79 15.01 2.00 -2.83
N SER A 80 14.27 2.63 -1.91
CA SER A 80 13.73 1.94 -0.73
C SER A 80 12.75 0.83 -1.09
N LEU A 81 11.91 1.04 -2.12
CA LEU A 81 11.02 0.01 -2.64
C LEU A 81 11.77 -1.16 -3.29
N GLN A 82 12.84 -0.87 -4.04
CA GLN A 82 13.69 -1.92 -4.62
C GLN A 82 14.40 -2.73 -3.53
N GLN A 83 14.93 -2.05 -2.51
CA GLN A 83 15.55 -2.72 -1.38
C GLN A 83 14.57 -3.63 -0.64
N ALA A 84 13.36 -3.16 -0.34
CA ALA A 84 12.34 -3.98 0.29
C ALA A 84 11.94 -5.21 -0.54
N ARG A 85 11.86 -5.05 -1.88
CA ARG A 85 11.63 -6.20 -2.79
C ARG A 85 12.77 -7.21 -2.75
N TYR A 86 14.01 -6.71 -2.74
CA TYR A 86 15.18 -7.57 -2.66
C TYR A 86 15.23 -8.35 -1.34
N GLU A 87 14.97 -7.69 -0.22
CA GLU A 87 14.90 -8.33 1.10
C GLU A 87 13.81 -9.41 1.18
N ASN A 88 12.61 -9.12 0.63
CA ASN A 88 11.53 -10.10 0.54
C ASN A 88 11.90 -11.29 -0.35
N LEU A 89 12.57 -11.05 -1.46
CA LEU A 89 13.05 -12.12 -2.35
C LEU A 89 14.10 -12.98 -1.65
N CYS A 90 15.05 -12.39 -0.96
CA CYS A 90 16.06 -13.12 -0.18
C CYS A 90 15.42 -13.97 0.91
N SER A 91 14.42 -13.43 1.63
CA SER A 91 13.66 -14.17 2.63
C SER A 91 12.94 -15.38 2.03
N ALA A 92 12.23 -15.18 0.91
CA ALA A 92 11.53 -16.26 0.21
C ALA A 92 12.49 -17.36 -0.30
N ILE A 93 13.68 -16.97 -0.80
CA ILE A 93 14.71 -17.93 -1.21
C ILE A 93 15.21 -18.73 -0.02
N GLU A 94 15.47 -18.10 1.12
CA GLU A 94 15.95 -18.79 2.31
C GLU A 94 14.88 -19.71 2.89
N GLU A 95 13.61 -19.31 2.94
CA GLU A 95 12.48 -20.15 3.32
C GLU A 95 12.36 -21.38 2.40
N ALA A 96 12.45 -21.18 1.07
CA ALA A 96 12.43 -22.27 0.11
C ALA A 96 13.64 -23.21 0.25
N ARG A 97 14.82 -22.68 0.59
CA ARG A 97 16.01 -23.46 0.87
C ARG A 97 15.84 -24.31 2.12
N GLN A 98 15.30 -23.70 3.19
CA GLN A 98 15.01 -24.41 4.44
C GLN A 98 13.98 -25.53 4.23
N ALA A 99 12.87 -25.23 3.56
CA ALA A 99 11.84 -26.23 3.26
C ALA A 99 12.41 -27.40 2.43
N ARG A 100 13.26 -27.12 1.45
CA ARG A 100 13.93 -28.17 0.65
C ARG A 100 14.89 -29.00 1.50
N HIS A 101 15.60 -28.38 2.43
CA HIS A 101 16.47 -29.09 3.38
C HIS A 101 15.65 -30.04 4.27
N ASP A 102 14.54 -29.57 4.80
CA ASP A 102 13.68 -30.32 5.67
C ASP A 102 13.01 -31.51 4.94
N ILE A 103 12.54 -31.29 3.73
CA ILE A 103 12.04 -32.35 2.85
C ILE A 103 13.12 -33.41 2.59
N ARG A 104 14.36 -33.01 2.29
CA ARG A 104 15.47 -33.92 2.08
C ARG A 104 15.74 -34.76 3.33
N HIS A 105 15.69 -34.14 4.50
CA HIS A 105 15.88 -34.82 5.77
C HIS A 105 14.79 -35.86 6.03
N HIS A 106 13.52 -35.52 5.74
CA HIS A 106 12.41 -36.49 5.82
C HIS A 106 12.60 -37.70 4.89
N PHE A 107 13.02 -37.45 3.64
CA PHE A 107 13.30 -38.55 2.70
C PHE A 107 14.45 -39.44 3.12
N LEU A 108 15.53 -38.88 3.66
CA LEU A 108 16.67 -39.66 4.17
C LEU A 108 16.24 -40.55 5.37
N GLN A 109 15.41 -40.04 6.26
CA GLN A 109 14.88 -40.82 7.37
C GLN A 109 13.98 -41.96 6.89
N LEU A 110 13.07 -41.69 5.95
CA LEU A 110 12.20 -42.70 5.35
C LEU A 110 13.00 -43.78 4.63
N SER A 111 14.03 -43.40 3.84
CA SER A 111 14.91 -44.34 3.16
C SER A 111 15.64 -45.28 4.15
N SER A 112 16.18 -44.69 5.22
CA SER A 112 16.85 -45.49 6.27
C SER A 112 15.92 -46.47 6.98
N LEU A 113 14.66 -46.07 7.22
CA LEU A 113 13.66 -46.99 7.81
C LEU A 113 13.24 -48.08 6.83
N ALA A 114 13.13 -47.75 5.54
CA ALA A 114 12.81 -48.71 4.48
C ALA A 114 13.92 -49.73 4.28
N GLU A 115 15.20 -49.33 4.31
CA GLU A 115 16.35 -50.24 4.23
C GLU A 115 16.39 -51.24 5.39
N LYS A 116 15.88 -50.86 6.56
CA LYS A 116 15.76 -51.73 7.75
C LYS A 116 14.54 -52.63 7.72
N GLY A 117 13.65 -52.48 6.74
CA GLY A 117 12.41 -53.24 6.61
C GLY A 117 11.36 -52.93 7.68
N ASP A 118 11.51 -51.85 8.44
CA ASP A 118 10.67 -51.54 9.63
C ASP A 118 9.40 -50.75 9.19
N LEU A 119 8.43 -51.49 8.66
CA LEU A 119 7.19 -50.95 8.08
C LEU A 119 6.33 -50.22 9.13
N GLU A 120 6.36 -50.70 10.38
CA GLU A 120 5.57 -50.07 11.47
C GLU A 120 6.15 -48.70 11.84
N LYS A 121 7.47 -48.55 11.91
CA LYS A 121 8.10 -47.24 12.15
C LYS A 121 7.94 -46.28 10.97
N ILE A 122 7.88 -46.77 9.73
CA ILE A 122 7.56 -45.95 8.57
C ILE A 122 6.14 -45.40 8.70
N LYS A 123 5.16 -46.21 9.06
CA LYS A 123 3.78 -45.79 9.27
C LYS A 123 3.67 -44.77 10.41
N GLU A 124 4.32 -45.03 11.53
CA GLU A 124 4.36 -44.12 12.68
C GLU A 124 4.99 -42.75 12.28
N TYR A 125 6.11 -42.78 11.57
CA TYR A 125 6.78 -41.55 11.09
C TYR A 125 5.91 -40.76 10.17
N LEU A 126 5.25 -41.39 9.20
CA LEU A 126 4.31 -40.75 8.28
C LEU A 126 3.08 -40.20 9.00
N SER A 127 2.54 -40.90 9.98
CA SER A 127 1.43 -40.41 10.82
C SER A 127 1.83 -39.17 11.61
N ASN A 128 3.03 -39.20 12.22
CA ASN A 128 3.56 -38.06 12.98
C ASN A 128 3.92 -36.89 12.07
N ALA A 129 4.40 -37.11 10.85
CA ALA A 129 4.65 -36.07 9.86
C ALA A 129 3.34 -35.46 9.36
N ASN A 130 2.32 -36.29 9.07
CA ASN A 130 0.97 -35.81 8.67
C ASN A 130 0.29 -35.01 9.77
N SER A 131 0.47 -35.37 11.05
CA SER A 131 -0.14 -34.59 12.14
C SER A 131 0.46 -33.18 12.29
N LYS A 132 1.67 -32.95 11.77
CA LYS A 132 2.34 -31.64 11.74
C LYS A 132 1.99 -30.82 10.49
N ILE A 133 1.53 -31.49 9.42
CA ILE A 133 1.01 -30.82 8.24
C ILE A 133 -0.41 -30.37 8.59
N PRO A 134 -0.75 -29.08 8.55
CA PRO A 134 -2.12 -28.65 8.76
C PRO A 134 -3.04 -29.40 7.81
N ASP A 135 -4.16 -29.90 8.34
CA ASP A 135 -5.13 -30.66 7.56
C ASP A 135 -5.76 -29.71 6.52
N TYR A 136 -5.14 -29.64 5.34
CA TYR A 136 -5.61 -28.81 4.21
C TYR A 136 -6.85 -29.40 3.50
N ASN A 137 -7.53 -30.37 4.12
CA ASN A 137 -8.78 -30.94 3.60
C ASN A 137 -9.98 -29.97 3.71
N LEU A 138 -9.76 -28.74 4.10
CA LEU A 138 -10.77 -27.69 4.04
C LEU A 138 -10.83 -27.17 2.60
N HIS A 139 -11.88 -27.53 1.88
CA HIS A 139 -12.16 -27.05 0.53
C HIS A 139 -13.30 -26.05 0.61
N PHE A 140 -13.05 -24.80 0.23
CA PHE A 140 -14.01 -23.71 0.31
C PHE A 140 -14.59 -23.32 -1.05
N CYS A 141 -13.80 -23.44 -2.14
CA CYS A 141 -14.25 -23.10 -3.49
C CYS A 141 -13.44 -23.78 -4.59
N GLU A 142 -13.98 -23.80 -5.82
CA GLU A 142 -13.32 -24.39 -6.99
C GLU A 142 -12.09 -23.61 -7.48
N ASN A 143 -11.96 -22.32 -7.11
CA ASN A 143 -10.80 -21.52 -7.47
C ASN A 143 -9.61 -21.88 -6.60
N GLN A 144 -8.63 -22.56 -7.18
CA GLN A 144 -7.46 -23.10 -6.46
C GLN A 144 -6.66 -22.03 -5.70
N ALA A 145 -6.51 -20.82 -6.29
CA ALA A 145 -5.74 -19.75 -5.68
C ALA A 145 -6.44 -19.19 -4.43
N ALA A 146 -7.74 -18.90 -4.53
CA ALA A 146 -8.55 -18.44 -3.40
C ALA A 146 -8.68 -19.52 -2.33
N ASP A 147 -8.94 -20.76 -2.74
CA ASP A 147 -9.06 -21.92 -1.84
C ASP A 147 -7.80 -22.13 -1.00
N SER A 148 -6.62 -22.06 -1.62
CA SER A 148 -5.34 -22.21 -0.93
C SER A 148 -5.13 -21.13 0.14
N VAL A 149 -5.45 -19.86 -0.16
CA VAL A 149 -5.30 -18.77 0.80
C VAL A 149 -6.30 -18.91 1.95
N ILE A 150 -7.57 -19.18 1.65
CA ILE A 150 -8.61 -19.30 2.68
C ILE A 150 -8.32 -20.52 3.59
N SER A 151 -7.94 -21.65 3.01
CA SER A 151 -7.59 -22.88 3.74
C SER A 151 -6.39 -22.67 4.66
N HIS A 152 -5.36 -21.93 4.20
CA HIS A 152 -4.21 -21.59 5.01
C HIS A 152 -4.60 -20.80 6.27
N TYR A 153 -5.37 -19.73 6.12
CA TYR A 153 -5.78 -18.91 7.27
C TYR A 153 -6.82 -19.60 8.15
N ALA A 154 -7.67 -20.47 7.60
CA ALA A 154 -8.56 -21.32 8.36
C ALA A 154 -7.78 -22.29 9.27
N ALA A 155 -6.71 -22.90 8.74
CA ALA A 155 -5.83 -23.77 9.54
C ALA A 155 -5.10 -23.00 10.63
N LEU A 156 -4.62 -21.79 10.36
CA LEU A 156 -4.00 -20.91 11.35
C LEU A 156 -5.01 -20.52 12.46
N ALA A 157 -6.21 -20.12 12.08
CA ALA A 157 -7.28 -19.76 13.02
C ALA A 157 -7.66 -20.95 13.92
N LYS A 158 -7.77 -22.16 13.35
CA LYS A 158 -8.02 -23.41 14.10
C LYS A 158 -6.93 -23.68 15.13
N ARG A 159 -5.66 -23.49 14.76
CA ARG A 159 -4.52 -23.65 15.69
C ARG A 159 -4.57 -22.69 16.86
N GLU A 160 -5.01 -21.46 16.63
CA GLU A 160 -5.14 -20.41 17.63
C GLU A 160 -6.52 -20.42 18.36
N ASN A 161 -7.34 -21.47 18.13
CA ASN A 161 -8.69 -21.63 18.68
C ASN A 161 -9.59 -20.41 18.39
N ILE A 162 -9.51 -19.85 17.17
CA ILE A 162 -10.37 -18.78 16.69
C ILE A 162 -11.47 -19.39 15.81
N PRO A 163 -12.75 -19.21 16.13
CA PRO A 163 -13.84 -19.60 15.24
C PRO A 163 -13.70 -18.92 13.89
N PHE A 164 -13.55 -19.72 12.83
CA PHE A 164 -13.40 -19.26 11.46
C PHE A 164 -14.51 -19.85 10.59
N GLN A 165 -15.25 -18.97 9.93
CA GLN A 165 -16.28 -19.36 8.97
C GLN A 165 -15.97 -18.70 7.64
N ALA A 166 -15.94 -19.48 6.56
CA ALA A 166 -15.78 -18.95 5.23
C ALA A 166 -16.84 -19.53 4.29
N ASN A 167 -17.43 -18.67 3.48
CA ASN A 167 -18.33 -19.02 2.40
C ASN A 167 -17.77 -18.46 1.11
N ALA A 168 -17.19 -19.32 0.27
CA ALA A 168 -16.56 -18.91 -0.97
C ALA A 168 -17.25 -19.61 -2.15
N ALA A 169 -18.01 -18.84 -2.93
CA ALA A 169 -18.70 -19.33 -4.13
C ALA A 169 -17.98 -18.79 -5.38
N LEU A 170 -16.83 -19.39 -5.69
CA LEU A 170 -15.99 -19.01 -6.83
C LEU A 170 -15.80 -20.18 -7.79
N PRO A 171 -16.01 -19.98 -9.11
CA PRO A 171 -15.70 -20.98 -10.11
C PRO A 171 -14.17 -21.13 -10.28
N ALA A 172 -13.73 -22.26 -10.83
CA ALA A 172 -12.33 -22.58 -11.05
C ALA A 172 -11.55 -21.48 -11.79
N HIS A 173 -12.17 -20.83 -12.76
CA HIS A 173 -11.55 -19.78 -13.57
C HIS A 173 -12.32 -18.47 -13.46
N ILE A 174 -11.59 -17.41 -13.11
CA ILE A 174 -12.08 -16.03 -13.03
C ILE A 174 -11.09 -15.15 -13.79
N SER A 175 -11.59 -14.20 -14.58
CA SER A 175 -10.76 -13.24 -15.32
C SER A 175 -10.30 -12.08 -14.42
N ILE A 176 -9.68 -12.42 -13.31
CA ILE A 176 -8.96 -11.51 -12.39
C ILE A 176 -7.56 -12.08 -12.25
N ASP A 177 -6.57 -11.20 -12.13
CA ASP A 177 -5.20 -11.62 -11.84
C ASP A 177 -5.16 -12.42 -10.52
N GLN A 178 -4.70 -13.66 -10.59
CA GLN A 178 -4.62 -14.54 -9.42
C GLN A 178 -3.74 -13.97 -8.32
N ILE A 179 -2.68 -13.24 -8.68
CA ILE A 179 -1.78 -12.60 -7.73
C ILE A 179 -2.52 -11.49 -6.98
N ASP A 180 -3.26 -10.63 -7.70
CA ASP A 180 -4.06 -9.57 -7.10
C ASP A 180 -5.09 -10.14 -6.13
N MET A 181 -5.81 -11.20 -6.52
CA MET A 181 -6.79 -11.87 -5.66
C MET A 181 -6.15 -12.49 -4.42
N CYS A 182 -5.03 -13.20 -4.56
CA CYS A 182 -4.29 -13.76 -3.43
C CYS A 182 -3.78 -12.67 -2.48
N LEU A 183 -3.26 -11.55 -3.02
CA LEU A 183 -2.79 -10.43 -2.21
C LEU A 183 -3.92 -9.76 -1.44
N VAL A 184 -5.09 -9.59 -2.05
CA VAL A 184 -6.26 -9.03 -1.33
C VAL A 184 -6.70 -9.97 -0.22
N LEU A 185 -6.93 -11.25 -0.53
CA LEU A 185 -7.38 -12.23 0.46
C LEU A 185 -6.38 -12.40 1.60
N SER A 186 -5.09 -12.55 1.30
CA SER A 186 -4.07 -12.71 2.35
C SER A 186 -3.96 -11.50 3.26
N ASN A 187 -3.94 -10.27 2.71
CA ASN A 187 -3.90 -9.07 3.54
C ASN A 187 -5.11 -8.93 4.45
N LEU A 188 -6.31 -9.25 3.95
CA LEU A 188 -7.55 -9.14 4.74
C LEU A 188 -7.59 -10.21 5.84
N LEU A 189 -7.28 -11.48 5.50
CA LEU A 189 -7.33 -12.59 6.44
C LEU A 189 -6.19 -12.52 7.48
N GLU A 190 -5.00 -12.06 7.08
CA GLU A 190 -3.91 -11.78 8.02
C GLU A 190 -4.31 -10.73 9.05
N ASN A 191 -4.86 -9.60 8.58
CA ASN A 191 -5.33 -8.54 9.47
C ASN A 191 -6.44 -9.03 10.41
N ALA A 192 -7.38 -9.84 9.90
CA ALA A 192 -8.46 -10.43 10.69
C ALA A 192 -7.93 -11.38 11.78
N LEU A 193 -6.98 -12.23 11.43
CA LEU A 193 -6.35 -13.16 12.38
C LEU A 193 -5.62 -12.40 13.49
N GLU A 194 -4.81 -11.43 13.13
CA GLU A 194 -4.06 -10.64 14.10
C GLU A 194 -4.93 -9.80 15.03
N ALA A 195 -5.98 -9.19 14.50
CA ALA A 195 -6.91 -8.41 15.29
C ALA A 195 -7.69 -9.33 16.26
N SER A 196 -8.13 -10.51 15.79
CA SER A 196 -8.82 -11.49 16.62
C SER A 196 -7.91 -12.08 17.71
N LEU A 197 -6.62 -12.26 17.45
CA LEU A 197 -5.67 -12.72 18.48
C LEU A 197 -5.54 -11.76 19.65
N LYS A 198 -5.69 -10.44 19.40
CA LYS A 198 -5.64 -9.41 20.43
C LYS A 198 -6.96 -9.28 21.22
N ALA A 199 -8.06 -9.81 20.66
CA ALA A 199 -9.36 -9.83 21.35
C ALA A 199 -9.42 -10.90 22.43
N LYS A 200 -10.37 -10.74 23.40
CA LYS A 200 -10.61 -11.72 24.44
C LYS A 200 -11.04 -13.07 23.83
N PRO A 201 -10.54 -14.20 24.33
CA PRO A 201 -10.75 -15.51 23.71
C PRO A 201 -12.22 -15.86 23.39
N PHE A 202 -13.15 -15.47 24.26
CA PHE A 202 -14.59 -15.75 24.08
C PHE A 202 -15.28 -14.87 23.04
N ASN A 203 -14.63 -13.77 22.61
CA ASN A 203 -15.17 -12.85 21.60
C ASN A 203 -14.55 -13.07 20.21
N ARG A 204 -13.53 -13.94 20.10
CA ARG A 204 -12.79 -14.14 18.84
C ARG A 204 -13.67 -14.76 17.79
N ARG A 205 -13.73 -14.13 16.62
CA ARG A 205 -14.34 -14.72 15.43
C ARG A 205 -13.82 -14.08 14.17
N ILE A 206 -13.77 -14.87 13.10
CA ILE A 206 -13.48 -14.40 11.74
C ILE A 206 -14.57 -14.97 10.83
N HIS A 207 -15.13 -14.12 9.99
CA HIS A 207 -16.10 -14.50 8.97
C HIS A 207 -15.66 -13.94 7.62
N ALA A 208 -15.60 -14.78 6.59
CA ALA A 208 -15.20 -14.40 5.25
C ALA A 208 -16.26 -14.83 4.23
N GLU A 209 -16.65 -13.91 3.36
CA GLU A 209 -17.54 -14.17 2.24
C GLU A 209 -16.86 -13.76 0.94
N VAL A 210 -16.83 -14.65 -0.05
CA VAL A 210 -16.23 -14.40 -1.35
C VAL A 210 -17.14 -14.96 -2.44
N TYR A 211 -17.70 -14.08 -3.25
CA TYR A 211 -18.66 -14.51 -4.28
C TYR A 211 -18.68 -13.58 -5.49
N LEU A 212 -19.17 -14.12 -6.60
CA LEU A 212 -19.39 -13.36 -7.83
C LEU A 212 -20.79 -12.75 -7.85
N HIS A 213 -20.86 -11.44 -7.99
CA HIS A 213 -22.10 -10.73 -8.23
C HIS A 213 -22.29 -10.46 -9.73
N HIS A 214 -23.39 -10.95 -10.31
CA HIS A 214 -23.73 -10.81 -11.73
C HIS A 214 -22.60 -11.18 -12.72
N LYS A 215 -21.72 -12.12 -12.38
CA LYS A 215 -20.59 -12.60 -13.20
C LYS A 215 -19.53 -11.52 -13.59
N HIS A 216 -19.68 -10.30 -13.13
CA HIS A 216 -18.81 -9.18 -13.51
C HIS A 216 -18.12 -8.50 -12.33
N LEU A 217 -18.52 -8.85 -11.12
CA LEU A 217 -17.98 -8.26 -9.90
C LEU A 217 -17.60 -9.38 -8.93
N LEU A 218 -16.35 -9.39 -8.49
CA LEU A 218 -15.93 -10.20 -7.37
C LEU A 218 -16.11 -9.36 -6.09
N LEU A 219 -16.89 -9.88 -5.16
CA LEU A 219 -17.10 -9.29 -3.85
C LEU A 219 -16.39 -10.14 -2.80
N ILE A 220 -15.59 -9.47 -2.00
CA ILE A 220 -14.84 -10.05 -0.89
C ILE A 220 -15.22 -9.28 0.37
N GLN A 221 -15.78 -9.95 1.35
CA GLN A 221 -16.08 -9.37 2.67
C GLN A 221 -15.38 -10.19 3.73
N VAL A 222 -14.65 -9.52 4.60
CA VAL A 222 -14.00 -10.15 5.75
C VAL A 222 -14.40 -9.36 7.00
N GLU A 223 -14.93 -10.08 7.97
CA GLU A 223 -15.31 -9.54 9.27
C GLU A 223 -14.51 -10.22 10.37
N ASN A 224 -14.06 -9.45 11.32
CA ASN A 224 -13.38 -9.96 12.49
C ASN A 224 -13.70 -9.14 13.74
N THR A 225 -13.59 -9.77 14.87
CA THR A 225 -13.62 -9.05 16.15
C THR A 225 -12.27 -8.40 16.41
N PHE A 226 -12.30 -7.26 17.07
CA PHE A 226 -11.12 -6.55 17.54
C PHE A 226 -11.34 -5.93 18.92
N GLU A 227 -10.26 -5.69 19.65
CA GLU A 227 -10.24 -4.92 20.89
C GLU A 227 -9.23 -3.77 20.79
N GLY A 228 -9.59 -2.61 21.34
CA GLY A 228 -8.76 -1.42 21.36
C GLY A 228 -9.29 -0.29 20.48
N LYS A 229 -8.55 0.82 20.45
CA LYS A 229 -8.89 1.99 19.62
C LYS A 229 -8.23 1.85 18.25
N ILE A 230 -9.02 1.90 17.20
CA ILE A 230 -8.50 2.02 15.84
C ILE A 230 -7.99 3.45 15.68
N GLN A 231 -6.73 3.60 15.31
CA GLN A 231 -6.14 4.90 14.99
C GLN A 231 -6.29 5.15 13.50
N GLU A 232 -7.16 6.09 13.19
CA GLU A 232 -7.38 6.57 11.83
C GLU A 232 -6.98 8.04 11.76
N LYS A 233 -6.15 8.41 10.78
CA LYS A 233 -5.76 9.78 10.50
C LYS A 233 -5.91 10.05 9.01
N ASN A 234 -6.77 11.01 8.63
CA ASN A 234 -7.07 11.35 7.24
C ASN A 234 -7.52 10.14 6.39
N HIS A 235 -8.43 9.31 6.90
CA HIS A 235 -8.91 8.07 6.27
C HIS A 235 -7.82 7.02 6.02
N ILE A 236 -6.67 7.13 6.71
CA ILE A 236 -5.58 6.17 6.66
C ILE A 236 -5.49 5.46 8.00
N PHE A 237 -5.66 4.13 7.99
CA PHE A 237 -5.48 3.30 9.16
C PHE A 237 -3.99 3.19 9.51
N GLN A 238 -3.64 3.49 10.76
CA GLN A 238 -2.27 3.35 11.23
C GLN A 238 -1.98 1.89 11.60
N SER A 239 -0.77 1.43 11.25
CA SER A 239 -0.33 0.09 11.61
C SER A 239 -0.07 0.00 13.12
N SER A 240 -0.56 -1.05 13.76
CA SER A 240 -0.23 -1.37 15.15
C SER A 240 1.15 -2.07 15.29
N LYS A 241 1.82 -2.42 14.18
CA LYS A 241 3.09 -3.17 14.16
C LYS A 241 4.33 -2.29 14.01
N ARG A 242 4.23 -1.18 13.26
CA ARG A 242 5.37 -0.28 12.94
C ARG A 242 4.87 1.16 12.94
N PRO A 243 5.71 2.12 13.32
CA PRO A 243 5.36 3.54 13.15
C PRO A 243 5.21 3.81 11.64
N GLY A 244 3.98 4.06 11.20
CA GLY A 244 3.65 4.35 9.79
C GLY A 244 2.27 3.84 9.39
N ASN A 245 1.92 4.08 8.13
CA ASN A 245 0.64 3.70 7.55
C ASN A 245 0.52 2.17 7.42
N GLY A 246 -0.67 1.63 7.67
CA GLY A 246 -0.97 0.20 7.49
C GLY A 246 -0.83 -0.23 6.03
N VAL A 247 0.31 -0.84 5.69
CA VAL A 247 0.68 -1.20 4.32
C VAL A 247 -0.34 -2.17 3.69
N GLY A 248 -0.89 -3.09 4.48
CA GLY A 248 -1.84 -4.10 4.00
C GLY A 248 -3.14 -3.50 3.46
N ILE A 249 -3.78 -2.57 4.21
CA ILE A 249 -5.03 -1.92 3.78
C ILE A 249 -4.79 -1.02 2.57
N GLN A 250 -3.65 -0.33 2.49
CA GLN A 250 -3.31 0.48 1.33
C GLN A 250 -3.07 -0.38 0.08
N SER A 251 -2.41 -1.53 0.23
CA SER A 251 -2.22 -2.48 -0.87
C SER A 251 -3.57 -2.99 -1.39
N VAL A 252 -4.50 -3.36 -0.50
CA VAL A 252 -5.85 -3.78 -0.87
C VAL A 252 -6.60 -2.68 -1.61
N ARG A 253 -6.54 -1.45 -1.13
CA ARG A 253 -7.17 -0.29 -1.77
C ARG A 253 -6.62 -0.04 -3.18
N HIS A 254 -5.30 -0.06 -3.31
CA HIS A 254 -4.64 0.10 -4.61
C HIS A 254 -5.01 -1.01 -5.60
N ILE A 255 -5.08 -2.27 -5.16
CA ILE A 255 -5.49 -3.39 -6.01
C ILE A 255 -6.97 -3.25 -6.41
N ALA A 256 -7.85 -2.82 -5.52
CA ALA A 256 -9.24 -2.56 -5.84
C ALA A 256 -9.38 -1.49 -6.93
N GLU A 257 -8.71 -0.35 -6.78
CA GLU A 257 -8.67 0.73 -7.76
C GLU A 257 -8.08 0.28 -9.12
N LYS A 258 -6.95 -0.46 -9.10
CA LYS A 258 -6.32 -1.04 -10.30
C LYS A 258 -7.30 -1.91 -11.10
N ASN A 259 -8.13 -2.67 -10.41
CA ASN A 259 -9.13 -3.54 -11.02
C ASN A 259 -10.48 -2.83 -11.26
N GLY A 260 -10.53 -1.51 -11.22
CA GLY A 260 -11.73 -0.70 -11.48
C GLY A 260 -12.86 -0.94 -10.48
N GLY A 261 -12.52 -1.38 -9.29
CA GLY A 261 -13.40 -1.64 -8.16
C GLY A 261 -13.31 -0.59 -7.06
N ASP A 262 -13.73 -0.95 -5.87
CA ASP A 262 -13.74 -0.09 -4.69
C ASP A 262 -13.48 -0.90 -3.42
N SER A 263 -13.12 -0.21 -2.33
CA SER A 263 -12.88 -0.81 -1.03
C SER A 263 -13.47 0.03 0.09
N SER A 264 -14.20 -0.62 1.01
CA SER A 264 -14.79 0.01 2.18
C SER A 264 -14.34 -0.72 3.44
N PHE A 265 -13.98 0.06 4.46
CA PHE A 265 -13.55 -0.45 5.75
C PHE A 265 -14.36 0.26 6.82
N THR A 266 -15.09 -0.51 7.61
CA THR A 266 -15.93 0.00 8.68
C THR A 266 -15.66 -0.74 9.99
N TYR A 267 -15.90 -0.07 11.11
CA TYR A 267 -15.75 -0.68 12.43
C TYR A 267 -16.86 -0.19 13.34
N GLU A 268 -17.59 -1.14 13.90
CA GLU A 268 -18.72 -0.87 14.76
C GLU A 268 -18.87 -2.01 15.76
N ASN A 269 -19.24 -1.69 17.01
CA ASN A 269 -19.54 -2.67 18.06
C ASN A 269 -18.46 -3.75 18.28
N GLY A 270 -17.18 -3.42 18.12
CA GLY A 270 -16.06 -4.37 18.28
C GLY A 270 -15.88 -5.33 17.10
N VAL A 271 -16.53 -5.06 15.96
CA VAL A 271 -16.37 -5.79 14.71
C VAL A 271 -15.76 -4.86 13.67
N PHE A 272 -14.72 -5.31 13.01
CA PHE A 272 -14.13 -4.67 11.83
C PHE A 272 -14.63 -5.40 10.59
N THR A 273 -15.11 -4.67 9.62
CA THR A 273 -15.62 -5.19 8.34
C THR A 273 -14.87 -4.55 7.18
N ALA A 274 -14.22 -5.37 6.38
CA ALA A 274 -13.62 -4.98 5.10
C ALA A 274 -14.45 -5.51 3.95
N LYS A 275 -14.87 -4.63 3.04
CA LYS A 275 -15.63 -4.98 1.82
C LYS A 275 -14.85 -4.50 0.62
N ILE A 276 -14.52 -5.42 -0.27
CA ILE A 276 -13.75 -5.16 -1.47
C ILE A 276 -14.55 -5.61 -2.69
N MET A 277 -14.57 -4.76 -3.69
CA MET A 277 -15.18 -5.03 -4.98
C MET A 277 -14.10 -4.96 -6.06
N LEU A 278 -13.98 -6.01 -6.87
CA LEU A 278 -13.10 -6.04 -8.04
C LEU A 278 -13.93 -6.28 -9.29
N ARG A 279 -13.67 -5.53 -10.37
CA ARG A 279 -14.32 -5.76 -11.66
C ARG A 279 -13.62 -6.86 -12.42
N ILE A 280 -14.41 -7.78 -12.95
CA ILE A 280 -13.93 -8.82 -13.86
C ILE A 280 -13.90 -8.21 -15.26
N GLN A 281 -12.71 -8.07 -15.83
CA GLN A 281 -12.58 -7.63 -17.22
C GLN A 281 -13.16 -8.71 -18.15
N LYS A 282 -14.03 -8.31 -19.07
CA LYS A 282 -14.43 -9.20 -20.17
C LYS A 282 -13.16 -9.53 -20.95
N THR A 283 -12.74 -10.79 -20.93
CA THR A 283 -11.74 -11.26 -21.89
C THR A 283 -12.32 -10.97 -23.28
N ALA A 284 -11.67 -10.09 -24.03
CA ALA A 284 -12.01 -9.93 -25.45
C ALA A 284 -11.75 -11.29 -26.08
N VAL A 285 -12.83 -12.00 -26.41
CA VAL A 285 -12.76 -13.21 -27.21
C VAL A 285 -12.24 -12.76 -28.57
N SER A 286 -10.96 -12.96 -28.81
CA SER A 286 -10.42 -12.93 -30.16
C SER A 286 -11.08 -14.07 -30.92
N HIS A 287 -12.07 -13.74 -31.73
CA HIS A 287 -12.58 -14.68 -32.72
C HIS A 287 -11.44 -15.00 -33.71
N PRO A 288 -11.25 -16.26 -34.06
CA PRO A 288 -10.27 -16.72 -35.04
C PRO A 288 -10.55 -16.18 -36.45
#